data_31d15115e678937263439a7e99d35ef7
#
_entry.id   31d15115e678937263439a7e99d35ef7
#
_cell.length_a   1.000
_cell.length_b   1.000
_cell.length_c   1.000
_cell.angle_alpha   90.00
_cell.angle_beta   90.00
_cell.angle_gamma   90.00
#
_symmetry.space_group_name_H-M   'P 1'
#
loop_
_entity.id
_entity.type
_entity.pdbx_description
1 polymer ?
#
loop_
_entity_poly.entity_id
_entity_poly.type
_entity_poly.pdbx_seq_one_letter_code
_entity_poly.pdbx_strand_id
1 'polypeptide(L)'
;DSFVEKVEDIESVPYLLPDVKAEESAKASDKQSQTTCFVEGDRLLIDLQEERMVSSLHFLPDQGEPNKGLIANYEIRDGTSKEAVNQLVKAGEFSNIQNNPVMQSVFFTPVKARYIELKATRMIRAGEPMGFAELGVK
;
A
#
# COMPACT_ATOMS: atom_id res chain seq x y z
N ASP A 1 7.35 -2.01 21.01
CA ASP A 1 8.17 -3.19 20.89
C ASP A 1 9.29 -2.99 19.88
N SER A 2 10.49 -3.46 20.23
CA SER A 2 11.68 -3.25 19.43
C SER A 2 11.72 -4.04 18.13
N PHE A 3 10.82 -5.01 17.96
CA PHE A 3 10.80 -5.87 16.76
C PHE A 3 9.88 -5.36 15.67
N VAL A 4 9.05 -4.38 15.96
CA VAL A 4 8.11 -3.83 15.00
C VAL A 4 8.47 -2.38 14.75
N GLU A 5 8.65 -2.01 13.48
CA GLU A 5 8.89 -0.62 13.13
C GLU A 5 7.67 0.21 13.54
N LYS A 6 7.93 1.38 14.05
CA LYS A 6 6.86 2.29 14.43
C LYS A 6 6.22 2.86 13.19
N VAL A 7 4.93 3.08 13.25
CA VAL A 7 4.18 3.62 12.13
C VAL A 7 4.70 5.00 11.70
N GLU A 8 5.19 5.79 12.63
CA GLU A 8 5.78 7.10 12.33
C GLU A 8 7.11 7.03 11.59
N ASP A 9 7.72 5.85 11.50
CA ASP A 9 8.95 5.66 10.75
C ASP A 9 8.70 5.50 9.25
N ILE A 10 7.45 5.38 8.81
CA ILE A 10 7.14 5.32 7.39
C ILE A 10 7.31 6.71 6.78
N GLU A 11 8.31 6.84 5.93
CA GLU A 11 8.51 8.05 5.15
C GLU A 11 7.66 7.97 3.88
N SER A 12 7.12 9.11 3.46
CA SER A 12 6.31 9.13 2.24
C SER A 12 6.30 10.51 1.61
N VAL A 13 6.31 10.55 0.27
CA VAL A 13 5.89 11.75 -0.43
C VAL A 13 4.38 11.92 -0.24
N PRO A 14 3.85 13.15 -0.34
CA PRO A 14 2.40 13.35 -0.26
C PRO A 14 1.68 12.62 -1.40
N TYR A 15 0.51 12.05 -1.10
CA TYR A 15 -0.29 11.37 -2.11
C TYR A 15 -1.78 11.50 -1.79
N LEU A 16 -2.59 11.23 -2.81
CA LEU A 16 -4.03 11.07 -2.68
C LEU A 16 -4.42 9.67 -3.08
N LEU A 17 -5.54 9.18 -2.57
CA LEU A 17 -6.15 7.92 -2.96
C LEU A 17 -7.49 8.26 -3.64
N PRO A 18 -7.48 8.54 -4.96
CA PRO A 18 -8.66 9.14 -5.61
C PRO A 18 -9.89 8.26 -5.62
N ASP A 19 -9.72 6.94 -5.51
CA ASP A 19 -10.86 6.01 -5.53
C ASP A 19 -11.32 5.63 -4.13
N VAL A 20 -10.76 6.23 -3.09
CA VAL A 20 -11.07 5.96 -1.68
C VAL A 20 -11.67 7.21 -1.07
N LYS A 21 -12.73 7.05 -0.27
CA LYS A 21 -13.35 8.19 0.43
C LYS A 21 -12.35 8.87 1.35
N ALA A 22 -12.46 10.19 1.50
CA ALA A 22 -11.49 10.99 2.23
C ALA A 22 -11.32 10.53 3.69
N GLU A 23 -12.41 10.22 4.36
CA GLU A 23 -12.35 9.76 5.75
C GLU A 23 -11.71 8.39 5.88
N GLU A 24 -11.82 7.55 4.86
CA GLU A 24 -11.15 6.25 4.86
C GLU A 24 -9.67 6.39 4.50
N SER A 25 -9.36 7.20 3.49
CA SER A 25 -7.97 7.38 3.04
C SER A 25 -7.09 8.03 4.12
N ALA A 26 -7.67 8.88 4.97
CA ALA A 26 -6.93 9.50 6.06
C ALA A 26 -6.33 8.48 7.01
N LYS A 27 -6.94 7.31 7.14
CA LYS A 27 -6.44 6.24 8.01
C LYS A 27 -5.13 5.62 7.51
N ALA A 28 -4.81 5.81 6.23
CA ALA A 28 -3.56 5.29 5.66
C ALA A 28 -2.35 6.19 5.96
N SER A 29 -2.59 7.42 6.46
CA SER A 29 -1.53 8.39 6.71
C SER A 29 -1.69 9.14 8.03
N ASP A 30 -2.43 8.57 8.98
CA ASP A 30 -2.69 9.23 10.27
C ASP A 30 -1.61 8.94 11.32
N LYS A 31 -0.61 8.13 10.96
CA LYS A 31 0.49 7.74 11.85
C LYS A 31 0.01 6.97 13.09
N GLN A 32 -1.08 6.22 12.95
CA GLN A 32 -1.64 5.41 14.03
C GLN A 32 -1.83 3.97 13.57
N SER A 33 -1.30 3.03 14.34
CA SER A 33 -1.41 1.61 14.00
C SER A 33 -2.78 1.01 14.32
N GLN A 34 -3.60 1.73 15.11
CA GLN A 34 -4.91 1.24 15.53
C GLN A 34 -6.00 1.47 14.47
N THR A 35 -5.75 2.32 13.50
CA THR A 35 -6.71 2.61 12.45
C THR A 35 -6.24 2.00 11.15
N THR A 36 -7.16 1.42 10.40
CA THR A 36 -6.83 0.74 9.15
C THR A 36 -7.72 1.23 8.03
N CYS A 37 -7.09 1.61 6.92
CA CYS A 37 -7.79 1.96 5.69
C CYS A 37 -8.10 0.69 4.93
N PHE A 38 -9.39 0.40 4.70
CA PHE A 38 -9.80 -0.74 3.90
C PHE A 38 -10.23 -0.27 2.51
N VAL A 39 -9.70 -0.93 1.49
CA VAL A 39 -9.90 -0.54 0.09
C VAL A 39 -10.70 -1.62 -0.60
N GLU A 40 -11.87 -1.26 -1.14
CA GLU A 40 -12.68 -2.21 -1.89
C GLU A 40 -12.06 -2.54 -3.23
N GLY A 41 -12.26 -3.77 -3.68
CA GLY A 41 -11.69 -4.24 -4.93
C GLY A 41 -10.27 -4.77 -4.75
N ASP A 42 -9.62 -5.05 -5.87
CA ASP A 42 -8.29 -5.65 -5.87
C ASP A 42 -7.19 -4.65 -6.24
N ARG A 43 -7.51 -3.37 -6.38
CA ARG A 43 -6.57 -2.35 -6.85
C ARG A 43 -6.64 -1.12 -5.97
N LEU A 44 -5.47 -0.57 -5.67
CA LEU A 44 -5.35 0.71 -4.99
C LEU A 44 -4.60 1.66 -5.92
N LEU A 45 -5.25 2.74 -6.33
CA LEU A 45 -4.62 3.79 -7.14
C LEU A 45 -4.10 4.87 -6.20
N ILE A 46 -2.82 5.21 -6.37
CA ILE A 46 -2.13 6.24 -5.60
C ILE A 46 -1.77 7.38 -6.55
N ASP A 47 -2.26 8.59 -6.27
CA ASP A 47 -1.96 9.79 -7.05
C ASP A 47 -0.90 10.60 -6.30
N LEU A 48 0.28 10.69 -6.87
CA LEU A 48 1.39 11.46 -6.28
C LEU A 48 1.25 12.96 -6.53
N GLN A 49 0.19 13.38 -7.22
CA GLN A 49 -0.19 14.77 -7.48
C GLN A 49 0.71 15.49 -8.50
N GLU A 50 1.91 14.99 -8.72
CA GLU A 50 2.83 15.44 -9.75
C GLU A 50 3.76 14.28 -10.09
N GLU A 51 4.47 14.39 -11.19
CA GLU A 51 5.47 13.39 -11.52
C GLU A 51 6.62 13.46 -10.54
N ARG A 52 6.97 12.31 -9.98
CA ARG A 52 8.07 12.18 -9.02
C ARG A 52 8.86 10.92 -9.33
N MET A 53 10.14 10.94 -8.98
CA MET A 53 10.94 9.70 -8.97
C MET A 53 10.61 8.94 -7.70
N VAL A 54 10.17 7.70 -7.85
CA VAL A 54 9.87 6.82 -6.72
C VAL A 54 10.49 5.46 -6.93
N SER A 55 10.87 4.80 -5.83
CA SER A 55 11.55 3.50 -5.90
C SER A 55 11.06 2.50 -4.84
N SER A 56 10.07 2.87 -4.02
CA SER A 56 9.61 1.96 -2.99
C SER A 56 8.20 2.27 -2.52
N LEU A 57 7.54 1.24 -2.03
CA LEU A 57 6.22 1.35 -1.41
C LEU A 57 6.29 0.62 -0.08
N HIS A 58 5.78 1.26 0.97
CA HIS A 58 5.84 0.75 2.33
C HIS A 58 4.45 0.76 2.93
N PHE A 59 4.08 -0.30 3.63
CA PHE A 59 2.83 -0.27 4.37
C PHE A 59 2.89 -1.17 5.59
N LEU A 60 2.07 -0.81 6.58
CA LEU A 60 1.84 -1.63 7.75
C LEU A 60 0.50 -2.34 7.54
N PRO A 61 0.45 -3.69 7.63
CA PRO A 61 -0.82 -4.40 7.54
C PRO A 61 -1.72 -4.09 8.73
N ASP A 62 -2.99 -4.47 8.62
CA ASP A 62 -3.94 -4.35 9.73
C ASP A 62 -3.39 -5.03 10.98
N GLN A 63 -3.41 -4.32 12.10
CA GLN A 63 -2.89 -4.79 13.39
C GLN A 63 -3.99 -5.33 14.31
N GLY A 64 -5.21 -5.48 13.80
CA GLY A 64 -6.32 -6.01 14.58
C GLY A 64 -6.17 -7.49 14.88
N GLU A 65 -7.03 -7.99 15.76
CA GLU A 65 -7.07 -9.41 16.10
C GLU A 65 -8.50 -9.94 15.93
N PRO A 66 -8.76 -10.74 14.87
CA PRO A 66 -7.82 -11.12 13.82
C PRO A 66 -7.51 -9.96 12.87
N ASN A 67 -6.32 -9.99 12.29
CA ASN A 67 -5.97 -9.03 11.25
C ASN A 67 -6.73 -9.35 9.96
N LYS A 68 -7.06 -8.32 9.19
CA LYS A 68 -7.88 -8.45 7.99
C LYS A 68 -7.21 -7.75 6.81
N GLY A 69 -7.62 -8.15 5.60
CA GLY A 69 -7.17 -7.47 4.40
C GLY A 69 -5.72 -7.72 4.05
N LEU A 70 -5.19 -8.88 4.42
CA LEU A 70 -3.78 -9.22 4.15
C LEU A 70 -3.61 -9.66 2.71
N ILE A 71 -2.65 -9.04 2.03
CA ILE A 71 -2.32 -9.34 0.65
C ILE A 71 -1.28 -10.46 0.64
N ALA A 72 -1.52 -11.51 -0.16
CA ALA A 72 -0.55 -12.58 -0.32
C ALA A 72 0.38 -12.30 -1.50
N ASN A 73 -0.18 -12.01 -2.68
CA ASN A 73 0.59 -11.73 -3.89
C ASN A 73 0.15 -10.41 -4.49
N TYR A 74 1.08 -9.70 -5.11
CA TYR A 74 0.83 -8.34 -5.59
C TYR A 74 1.53 -8.06 -6.89
N GLU A 75 1.03 -7.02 -7.59
CA GLU A 75 1.71 -6.36 -8.70
C GLU A 75 1.66 -4.85 -8.48
N ILE A 76 2.74 -4.18 -8.83
CA ILE A 76 2.82 -2.73 -8.78
C ILE A 76 3.05 -2.22 -10.20
N ARG A 77 2.22 -1.26 -10.63
CA ARG A 77 2.33 -0.61 -11.94
C ARG A 77 2.46 0.89 -11.78
N ASP A 78 3.07 1.54 -12.77
CA ASP A 78 3.19 2.98 -12.78
C ASP A 78 2.62 3.58 -14.05
N GLY A 79 2.39 4.90 -14.00
CA GLY A 79 1.95 5.65 -15.15
C GLY A 79 1.99 7.15 -14.90
N THR A 80 1.94 7.90 -16.00
CA THR A 80 1.91 9.36 -15.94
C THR A 80 0.52 9.92 -16.11
N SER A 81 -0.46 9.09 -16.51
CA SER A 81 -1.86 9.46 -16.55
C SER A 81 -2.70 8.38 -15.90
N LYS A 82 -3.85 8.78 -15.36
CA LYS A 82 -4.75 7.87 -14.65
C LYS A 82 -5.25 6.73 -15.54
N GLU A 83 -5.40 7.01 -16.84
CA GLU A 83 -5.92 6.05 -17.80
C GLU A 83 -4.86 5.08 -18.32
N ALA A 84 -3.59 5.30 -18.00
CA ALA A 84 -2.47 4.55 -18.57
C ALA A 84 -1.46 4.13 -17.49
N VAL A 85 -1.94 3.52 -16.40
CA VAL A 85 -1.11 2.99 -15.33
C VAL A 85 -0.81 1.52 -15.67
N ASN A 86 0.02 1.31 -16.67
CA ASN A 86 0.17 0.02 -17.33
C ASN A 86 1.55 -0.61 -17.20
N GLN A 87 2.57 0.15 -16.78
CA GLN A 87 3.92 -0.39 -16.73
C GLN A 87 4.13 -1.16 -15.44
N LEU A 88 4.37 -2.46 -15.56
CA LEU A 88 4.67 -3.30 -14.41
C LEU A 88 6.07 -3.00 -13.91
N VAL A 89 6.19 -2.59 -12.64
CA VAL A 89 7.48 -2.29 -12.03
C VAL A 89 7.91 -3.34 -11.03
N LYS A 90 6.96 -4.07 -10.43
CA LYS A 90 7.28 -5.12 -9.45
C LYS A 90 6.11 -6.07 -9.31
N ALA A 91 6.43 -7.35 -9.12
CA ALA A 91 5.46 -8.37 -8.73
C ALA A 91 6.11 -9.28 -7.71
N GLY A 92 5.33 -9.79 -6.77
CA GLY A 92 5.90 -10.64 -5.72
C GLY A 92 4.86 -11.13 -4.74
N GLU A 93 5.37 -11.64 -3.62
CA GLU A 93 4.51 -12.12 -2.54
C GLU A 93 5.04 -11.60 -1.21
N PHE A 94 4.13 -11.51 -0.22
CA PHE A 94 4.49 -11.14 1.14
C PHE A 94 4.59 -12.43 1.97
N SER A 95 5.80 -12.91 2.16
CA SER A 95 6.03 -14.13 2.93
C SER A 95 5.62 -13.96 4.38
N ASN A 96 4.84 -14.92 4.89
CA ASN A 96 4.51 -15.00 6.32
C ASN A 96 3.76 -13.78 6.84
N ILE A 97 3.08 -13.02 6.00
CA ILE A 97 2.37 -11.82 6.42
C ILE A 97 1.25 -12.12 7.43
N GLN A 98 0.63 -13.29 7.32
CA GLN A 98 -0.46 -13.68 8.22
C GLN A 98 0.03 -13.93 9.64
N ASN A 99 1.19 -14.54 9.79
CA ASN A 99 1.74 -14.87 11.10
C ASN A 99 2.59 -13.74 11.67
N ASN A 100 3.04 -12.82 10.81
CA ASN A 100 3.96 -11.76 11.20
C ASN A 100 3.59 -10.47 10.44
N PRO A 101 2.51 -9.79 10.85
CA PRO A 101 2.02 -8.60 10.13
C PRO A 101 2.85 -7.36 10.45
N VAL A 102 4.14 -7.41 10.14
CA VAL A 102 5.06 -6.29 10.32
C VAL A 102 5.07 -5.41 9.07
N MET A 103 5.76 -4.26 9.17
CA MET A 103 5.96 -3.35 8.04
C MET A 103 6.43 -4.10 6.80
N GLN A 104 5.76 -3.86 5.69
CA GLN A 104 6.14 -4.41 4.40
C GLN A 104 6.78 -3.31 3.57
N SER A 105 7.96 -3.61 3.03
CA SER A 105 8.69 -2.68 2.17
C SER A 105 8.97 -3.35 0.84
N VAL A 106 8.53 -2.71 -0.25
CA VAL A 106 8.74 -3.22 -1.60
C VAL A 106 9.61 -2.23 -2.33
N PHE A 107 10.77 -2.69 -2.79
CA PHE A 107 11.72 -1.87 -3.53
C PHE A 107 11.72 -2.24 -5.01
N PHE A 108 11.83 -1.25 -5.86
CA PHE A 108 11.90 -1.46 -7.31
C PHE A 108 12.82 -0.43 -7.94
N THR A 109 13.18 -0.68 -9.21
CA THR A 109 14.01 0.28 -9.96
C THR A 109 13.30 1.63 -10.00
N PRO A 110 14.00 2.73 -9.70
CA PRO A 110 13.35 4.05 -9.68
C PRO A 110 12.62 4.36 -10.99
N VAL A 111 11.39 4.86 -10.86
CA VAL A 111 10.57 5.25 -11.99
C VAL A 111 10.06 6.67 -11.77
N LYS A 112 9.89 7.41 -12.87
CA LYS A 112 9.26 8.72 -12.83
C LYS A 112 7.78 8.52 -13.14
N ALA A 113 6.92 8.79 -12.14
CA ALA A 113 5.51 8.52 -12.25
C ALA A 113 4.69 9.53 -11.48
N ARG A 114 3.46 9.77 -11.94
CA ARG A 114 2.44 10.46 -11.14
C ARG A 114 1.53 9.47 -10.44
N TYR A 115 1.27 8.31 -11.07
CA TYR A 115 0.33 7.33 -10.54
C TYR A 115 1.03 6.01 -10.28
N ILE A 116 0.75 5.43 -9.13
CA ILE A 116 1.20 4.08 -8.75
C ILE A 116 -0.06 3.27 -8.46
N GLU A 117 -0.11 2.03 -8.96
CA GLU A 117 -1.20 1.11 -8.67
C GLU A 117 -0.65 -0.12 -7.97
N LEU A 118 -1.22 -0.43 -6.82
CA LEU A 118 -0.97 -1.70 -6.13
C LEU A 118 -2.16 -2.61 -6.39
N LYS A 119 -1.91 -3.75 -7.00
CA LYS A 119 -2.93 -4.74 -7.27
C LYS A 119 -2.69 -5.98 -6.42
N ALA A 120 -3.69 -6.43 -5.69
CA ALA A 120 -3.64 -7.69 -4.98
C ALA A 120 -4.06 -8.80 -5.96
N THR A 121 -3.11 -9.62 -6.38
CA THR A 121 -3.40 -10.73 -7.26
C THR A 121 -3.88 -11.96 -6.49
N ARG A 122 -3.57 -12.02 -5.20
CA ARG A 122 -4.11 -13.02 -4.29
C ARG A 122 -4.16 -12.46 -2.87
N MET A 123 -5.26 -12.67 -2.18
CA MET A 123 -5.43 -12.31 -0.78
C MET A 123 -5.21 -13.54 0.08
N ILE A 124 -4.77 -13.34 1.33
CA ILE A 124 -4.68 -14.45 2.30
C ILE A 124 -6.06 -15.08 2.49
N ARG A 125 -7.10 -14.23 2.66
CA ARG A 125 -8.48 -14.70 2.73
C ARG A 125 -9.27 -14.03 1.61
N ALA A 126 -9.76 -14.84 0.69
CA ALA A 126 -10.50 -14.35 -0.47
C ALA A 126 -11.73 -13.56 -0.04
N GLY A 127 -12.01 -12.48 -0.75
CA GLY A 127 -13.19 -11.65 -0.53
C GLY A 127 -13.00 -10.53 0.47
N GLU A 128 -11.89 -10.49 1.21
CA GLU A 128 -11.62 -9.37 2.10
C GLU A 128 -11.12 -8.17 1.31
N PRO A 129 -11.51 -6.94 1.69
CA PRO A 129 -10.87 -5.74 1.11
C PRO A 129 -9.44 -5.64 1.63
N MET A 130 -8.56 -5.05 0.81
CA MET A 130 -7.17 -4.80 1.24
C MET A 130 -7.15 -3.83 2.43
N GLY A 131 -6.30 -4.09 3.41
CA GLY A 131 -6.19 -3.26 4.60
C GLY A 131 -4.78 -2.69 4.79
N PHE A 132 -4.71 -1.39 5.05
CA PHE A 132 -3.45 -0.68 5.29
C PHE A 132 -3.57 0.16 6.57
N ALA A 133 -2.86 -0.25 7.61
CA ALA A 133 -2.80 0.56 8.84
C ALA A 133 -2.00 1.83 8.59
N GLU A 134 -1.01 1.76 7.71
CA GLU A 134 -0.27 2.92 7.23
C GLU A 134 0.31 2.63 5.85
N LEU A 135 0.44 3.65 5.00
CA LEU A 135 0.93 3.50 3.64
C LEU A 135 1.84 4.67 3.30
N GLY A 136 2.99 4.37 2.72
CA GLY A 136 3.93 5.39 2.25
C GLY A 136 4.54 5.02 0.91
N VAL A 137 4.89 6.05 0.15
CA VAL A 137 5.58 5.92 -1.15
C VAL A 137 6.84 6.77 -1.08
N LYS A 138 7.97 6.20 -1.53
CA LYS A 138 9.25 6.90 -1.44
C LYS A 138 10.06 6.75 -2.71
#